data_a7b3e69f2eb5401a9243c6479e269487
#
_entry.id   a7b3e69f2eb5401a9243c6479e269487
#
_cell.length_a   1.000
_cell.length_b   1.000
_cell.length_c   1.000
_cell.angle_alpha   90.00
_cell.angle_beta   90.00
_cell.angle_gamma   90.00
#
_symmetry.space_group_name_H-M   'P 1'
#
loop_
_entity.id
_entity.type
_entity.pdbx_description
1 polymer ?
#
loop_
_entity_poly.entity_id
_entity_poly.type
_entity_poly.pdbx_seq_one_letter_code
_entity_poly.pdbx_strand_id
1 'polypeptide(L)'
;MQRAPLSFDLLFRRNGFLFRYQLDVKQGAVLEENMFYGKPGSDDAGVLFARKANELHIGNEAGKMDFSTLPAGVSLLRYLDPNSSSECVKAAASWFSQVLFFREHDYKKAPDLPSEVEERQVICRLLQAMDIDILDYSITKEQGFDDPSLILTHGESRWKYLFCFFQ
;
A
#
# COMPACT_ATOMS: atom_id res chain seq x y z
N MET A 1 -15.12 0.41 -27.67
CA MET A 1 -15.28 1.29 -26.47
C MET A 1 -13.90 1.58 -25.88
N GLN A 2 -13.47 2.82 -25.85
CA GLN A 2 -12.25 3.20 -25.12
C GLN A 2 -12.58 3.19 -23.63
N ARG A 3 -11.87 2.35 -22.86
CA ARG A 3 -12.00 2.36 -21.39
C ARG A 3 -11.41 3.66 -20.83
N ALA A 4 -12.07 4.24 -19.83
CA ALA A 4 -11.52 5.37 -19.08
C ALA A 4 -10.21 4.97 -18.39
N PRO A 5 -9.31 5.91 -18.09
CA PRO A 5 -8.15 5.65 -17.22
C PRO A 5 -8.60 5.16 -15.85
N LEU A 6 -7.77 4.36 -15.20
CA LEU A 6 -7.89 4.02 -13.80
C LEU A 6 -7.07 5.05 -13.02
N SER A 7 -7.71 5.75 -12.10
CA SER A 7 -7.09 6.81 -11.31
C SER A 7 -7.02 6.43 -9.84
N PHE A 8 -5.88 6.69 -9.23
CA PHE A 8 -5.63 6.53 -7.79
C PHE A 8 -5.20 7.88 -7.22
N ASP A 9 -5.70 8.24 -6.05
CA ASP A 9 -5.27 9.38 -5.25
C ASP A 9 -5.15 8.92 -3.79
N LEU A 10 -3.93 8.87 -3.28
CA LEU A 10 -3.60 8.30 -2.01
C LEU A 10 -2.93 9.34 -1.13
N LEU A 11 -3.49 9.57 0.06
CA LEU A 11 -2.93 10.41 1.10
C LEU A 11 -2.44 9.51 2.24
N PHE A 12 -1.17 9.64 2.61
CA PHE A 12 -0.61 8.86 3.71
C PHE A 12 0.41 9.63 4.54
N ARG A 13 0.68 9.14 5.73
CA ARG A 13 1.60 9.76 6.69
C ARG A 13 2.68 8.78 7.11
N ARG A 14 3.93 9.21 7.08
CA ARG A 14 5.07 8.41 7.53
C ARG A 14 6.19 9.28 8.06
N ASN A 15 6.78 8.92 9.20
CA ASN A 15 7.95 9.57 9.80
C ASN A 15 7.85 11.11 9.86
N GLY A 16 6.68 11.64 10.24
CA GLY A 16 6.46 13.07 10.34
C GLY A 16 6.21 13.81 9.01
N PHE A 17 6.19 13.11 7.89
CA PHE A 17 5.80 13.65 6.59
C PHE A 17 4.37 13.27 6.24
N LEU A 18 3.70 14.15 5.49
CA LEU A 18 2.44 13.90 4.81
C LEU A 18 2.73 13.78 3.32
N PHE A 19 2.24 12.73 2.69
CA PHE A 19 2.42 12.45 1.26
C PHE A 19 1.08 12.41 0.55
N ARG A 20 1.06 12.88 -0.69
CA ARG A 20 -0.02 12.63 -1.63
C ARG A 20 0.56 12.00 -2.88
N TYR A 21 0.08 10.81 -3.21
CA TYR A 21 0.47 10.08 -4.39
C TYR A 21 -0.72 9.96 -5.34
N GLN A 22 -0.51 10.35 -6.59
CA GLN A 22 -1.52 10.31 -7.64
C GLN A 22 -1.00 9.49 -8.81
N LEU A 23 -1.84 8.62 -9.36
CA LEU A 23 -1.48 7.73 -10.46
C LEU A 23 -2.66 7.53 -11.39
N ASP A 24 -2.48 7.84 -12.66
CA ASP A 24 -3.40 7.54 -13.75
C ASP A 24 -2.80 6.49 -14.68
N VAL A 25 -3.52 5.38 -14.87
CA VAL A 25 -3.09 4.26 -15.70
C VAL A 25 -4.14 3.95 -16.77
N LYS A 26 -3.70 3.73 -18.00
CA LYS A 26 -4.57 3.28 -19.10
C LYS A 26 -3.87 2.19 -19.90
N GLN A 27 -4.53 1.05 -20.07
CA GLN A 27 -4.03 -0.08 -20.85
C GLN A 27 -2.61 -0.53 -20.47
N GLY A 28 -2.28 -0.51 -19.15
CA GLY A 28 -0.97 -0.88 -18.66
C GLY A 28 0.11 0.19 -18.79
N ALA A 29 -0.19 1.37 -19.34
CA ALA A 29 0.72 2.50 -19.41
C ALA A 29 0.36 3.55 -18.33
N VAL A 30 1.38 4.10 -17.70
CA VAL A 30 1.24 5.24 -16.79
C VAL A 30 1.07 6.51 -17.63
N LEU A 31 -0.07 7.20 -17.46
CA LEU A 31 -0.37 8.46 -18.13
C LEU A 31 0.12 9.66 -17.32
N GLU A 32 -0.13 9.62 -16.03
CA GLU A 32 0.28 10.65 -15.09
C GLU A 32 0.65 9.99 -13.75
N GLU A 33 1.71 10.46 -13.11
CA GLU A 33 2.16 9.95 -11.81
C GLU A 33 2.85 11.07 -11.04
N ASN A 34 2.31 11.42 -9.87
CA ASN A 34 2.81 12.53 -9.06
C ASN A 34 2.96 12.09 -7.61
N MET A 35 4.03 12.54 -6.96
CA MET A 35 4.20 12.43 -5.52
C MET A 35 4.59 13.76 -4.92
N PHE A 36 3.77 14.22 -4.02
CA PHE A 36 3.97 15.42 -3.22
C PHE A 36 4.27 15.04 -1.78
N TYR A 37 5.00 15.89 -1.08
CA TYR A 37 5.28 15.74 0.34
C TYR A 37 5.22 17.07 1.06
N GLY A 38 4.99 17.04 2.36
CA GLY A 38 4.97 18.20 3.24
C GLY A 38 5.04 17.78 4.70
N LYS A 39 5.14 18.76 5.58
CA LYS A 39 4.99 18.51 7.02
C LYS A 39 3.54 18.77 7.42
N PRO A 40 2.95 17.97 8.32
CA PRO A 40 1.60 18.22 8.82
C PRO A 40 1.51 19.61 9.44
N GLY A 41 0.50 20.37 9.01
CA GLY A 41 0.29 21.76 9.48
C GLY A 41 1.16 22.83 8.81
N SER A 42 1.94 22.48 7.80
CA SER A 42 2.66 23.42 6.95
C SER A 42 1.97 23.55 5.60
N ASP A 43 1.90 24.78 5.08
CA ASP A 43 1.43 25.05 3.73
C ASP A 43 2.50 24.76 2.66
N ASP A 44 3.74 24.49 3.09
CA ASP A 44 4.85 24.17 2.18
C ASP A 44 4.76 22.71 1.71
N ALA A 45 4.32 22.53 0.48
CA ALA A 45 4.32 21.24 -0.20
C ALA A 45 5.46 21.20 -1.24
N GLY A 46 6.32 20.17 -1.12
CA GLY A 46 7.34 19.88 -2.12
C GLY A 46 6.87 18.81 -3.10
N VAL A 47 7.52 18.75 -4.26
CA VAL A 47 7.34 17.69 -5.25
C VAL A 47 8.51 16.73 -5.10
N LEU A 48 8.23 15.41 -4.89
CA LEU A 48 9.25 14.37 -5.01
C LEU A 48 9.49 14.04 -6.47
N PHE A 49 8.42 13.79 -7.19
CA PHE A 49 8.44 13.62 -8.64
C PHE A 49 7.07 13.94 -9.25
N ALA A 50 7.06 14.34 -10.51
CA ALA A 50 5.87 14.48 -11.32
C ALA A 50 6.18 14.01 -12.75
N ARG A 51 5.33 13.14 -13.28
CA ARG A 51 5.41 12.59 -14.62
C ARG A 51 4.08 12.77 -15.33
N LYS A 52 4.12 13.32 -16.52
CA LYS A 52 2.95 13.45 -17.39
C LYS A 52 3.36 13.21 -18.84
N ALA A 53 2.82 12.17 -19.45
CA ALA A 53 3.23 11.74 -20.79
C ALA A 53 4.77 11.57 -20.88
N ASN A 54 5.44 12.42 -21.65
CA ASN A 54 6.90 12.41 -21.84
C ASN A 54 7.65 13.40 -20.97
N GLU A 55 6.93 14.18 -20.16
CA GLU A 55 7.53 15.16 -19.24
C GLU A 55 7.76 14.51 -17.89
N LEU A 56 8.97 14.68 -17.36
CA LEU A 56 9.36 14.18 -16.06
C LEU A 56 10.05 15.30 -15.28
N HIS A 57 9.52 15.58 -14.10
CA HIS A 57 10.10 16.50 -13.13
C HIS A 57 10.49 15.71 -11.87
N ILE A 58 11.75 15.86 -11.46
CA ILE A 58 12.27 15.24 -10.24
C ILE A 58 12.59 16.37 -9.26
N GLY A 59 11.97 16.28 -8.08
CA GLY A 59 12.20 17.22 -7.01
C GLY A 59 13.60 17.07 -6.38
N ASN A 60 14.06 18.13 -5.73
CA ASN A 60 15.41 18.17 -5.14
C ASN A 60 15.65 17.05 -4.11
N GLU A 61 14.62 16.68 -3.33
CA GLU A 61 14.71 15.63 -2.30
C GLU A 61 14.88 14.22 -2.91
N ALA A 62 14.32 13.99 -4.10
CA ALA A 62 14.43 12.70 -4.79
C ALA A 62 15.82 12.44 -5.37
N GLY A 63 16.68 13.47 -5.42
CA GLY A 63 18.06 13.33 -5.87
C GLY A 63 18.21 13.08 -7.38
N LYS A 64 19.36 12.54 -7.76
CA LYS A 64 19.63 12.19 -9.17
C LYS A 64 19.16 10.76 -9.43
N MET A 65 17.91 10.60 -9.77
CA MET A 65 17.42 9.32 -10.31
C MET A 65 17.64 9.33 -11.84
N ASP A 66 18.24 8.26 -12.36
CA ASP A 66 18.37 8.10 -13.80
C ASP A 66 17.13 7.41 -14.37
N PHE A 67 16.37 8.17 -15.14
CA PHE A 67 15.15 7.72 -15.80
C PHE A 67 15.27 7.61 -17.31
N SER A 68 16.51 7.62 -17.83
CA SER A 68 16.76 7.58 -19.29
C SER A 68 16.09 6.39 -19.99
N THR A 69 15.72 5.35 -19.26
CA THR A 69 15.12 4.11 -19.77
C THR A 69 13.82 3.72 -19.06
N LEU A 70 13.02 4.69 -18.60
CA LEU A 70 11.78 4.40 -17.89
C LEU A 70 10.72 3.79 -18.82
N PRO A 71 10.33 2.51 -18.65
CA PRO A 71 9.28 1.91 -19.46
C PRO A 71 7.92 2.55 -19.18
N ALA A 72 7.05 2.63 -20.20
CA ALA A 72 5.76 3.30 -20.09
C ALA A 72 4.85 2.72 -19.01
N GLY A 73 4.93 1.43 -18.72
CA GLY A 73 4.12 0.74 -17.71
C GLY A 73 4.75 0.65 -16.31
N VAL A 74 5.92 1.25 -16.07
CA VAL A 74 6.61 1.16 -14.79
C VAL A 74 6.38 2.44 -13.98
N SER A 75 5.94 2.28 -12.72
CA SER A 75 5.78 3.38 -11.75
C SER A 75 7.14 3.88 -11.26
N LEU A 76 7.24 5.18 -11.02
CA LEU A 76 8.38 5.84 -10.39
C LEU A 76 8.62 5.40 -8.95
N LEU A 77 7.59 4.87 -8.27
CA LEU A 77 7.73 4.30 -6.93
C LEU A 77 8.81 3.23 -6.84
N ARG A 78 9.01 2.47 -7.92
CA ARG A 78 10.03 1.42 -8.00
C ARG A 78 11.46 1.96 -7.83
N TYR A 79 11.67 3.22 -8.12
CA TYR A 79 12.98 3.87 -8.08
C TYR A 79 13.23 4.65 -6.79
N LEU A 80 12.26 4.69 -5.87
CA LEU A 80 12.48 5.24 -4.55
C LEU A 80 13.49 4.38 -3.79
N ASP A 81 14.62 4.97 -3.41
CA ASP A 81 15.66 4.27 -2.67
C ASP A 81 15.37 4.28 -1.16
N PRO A 82 15.14 3.12 -0.52
CA PRO A 82 14.94 3.04 0.91
C PRO A 82 16.20 3.41 1.73
N ASN A 83 17.37 3.45 1.09
CA ASN A 83 18.64 3.85 1.68
C ASN A 83 19.05 5.28 1.30
N SER A 84 18.16 6.04 0.67
CA SER A 84 18.41 7.44 0.30
C SER A 84 18.93 8.26 1.49
N SER A 85 19.75 9.28 1.23
CA SER A 85 20.14 10.27 2.23
C SER A 85 18.98 11.19 2.64
N SER A 86 17.95 11.33 1.81
CA SER A 86 16.74 12.11 2.12
C SER A 86 15.78 11.30 3.01
N GLU A 87 15.49 11.84 4.20
CA GLU A 87 14.52 11.25 5.12
C GLU A 87 13.10 11.18 4.52
N CYS A 88 12.75 12.12 3.66
CA CYS A 88 11.49 12.14 2.95
C CYS A 88 11.38 10.95 1.96
N VAL A 89 12.42 10.70 1.16
CA VAL A 89 12.47 9.56 0.23
C VAL A 89 12.44 8.24 0.97
N LYS A 90 13.23 8.09 2.06
CA LYS A 90 13.18 6.90 2.91
C LYS A 90 11.78 6.64 3.47
N ALA A 91 11.12 7.70 3.97
CA ALA A 91 9.78 7.59 4.52
C ALA A 91 8.78 7.09 3.46
N ALA A 92 8.80 7.66 2.27
CA ALA A 92 7.95 7.23 1.16
C ALA A 92 8.24 5.77 0.76
N ALA A 93 9.51 5.43 0.50
CA ALA A 93 9.93 4.08 0.11
C ALA A 93 9.54 3.03 1.16
N SER A 94 9.77 3.33 2.46
CA SER A 94 9.43 2.42 3.56
C SER A 94 7.93 2.19 3.68
N TRP A 95 7.10 3.21 3.40
CA TRP A 95 5.66 3.05 3.44
C TRP A 95 5.19 2.09 2.34
N PHE A 96 5.62 2.31 1.09
CA PHE A 96 5.24 1.44 -0.03
C PHE A 96 5.78 0.01 0.10
N SER A 97 6.95 -0.19 0.70
CA SER A 97 7.49 -1.53 0.96
C SER A 97 6.69 -2.32 2.01
N GLN A 98 5.94 -1.63 2.87
CA GLN A 98 5.11 -2.23 3.92
C GLN A 98 3.64 -2.36 3.51
N VAL A 99 3.22 -1.76 2.39
CA VAL A 99 1.88 -1.95 1.85
C VAL A 99 1.77 -3.35 1.25
N LEU A 100 0.96 -4.18 1.88
CA LEU A 100 0.65 -5.50 1.38
C LEU A 100 -0.40 -5.38 0.28
N PHE A 101 0.00 -5.61 -0.97
CA PHE A 101 -0.95 -5.79 -2.06
C PHE A 101 -1.36 -7.26 -2.11
N PHE A 102 -2.56 -7.55 -1.69
CA PHE A 102 -3.13 -8.87 -1.86
C PHE A 102 -3.59 -9.01 -3.32
N ARG A 103 -2.86 -9.77 -4.12
CA ARG A 103 -3.39 -10.29 -5.38
C ARG A 103 -4.15 -11.57 -5.08
N GLU A 104 -5.19 -11.84 -5.83
CA GLU A 104 -6.01 -13.06 -5.74
C GLU A 104 -5.19 -14.37 -5.78
N HIS A 105 -3.94 -14.31 -6.25
CA HIS A 105 -3.01 -15.43 -6.38
C HIS A 105 -1.85 -15.44 -5.35
N ASP A 106 -1.73 -14.40 -4.52
CA ASP A 106 -0.63 -14.28 -3.54
C ASP A 106 -1.00 -14.84 -2.15
N TYR A 107 -2.12 -15.55 -2.03
CA TYR A 107 -2.56 -16.20 -0.78
C TYR A 107 -1.67 -17.34 -0.29
N LYS A 108 -0.47 -17.49 -0.86
CA LYS A 108 0.50 -18.54 -0.46
C LYS A 108 1.13 -18.32 0.92
N LYS A 109 0.89 -17.19 1.56
CA LYS A 109 1.23 -16.97 2.96
C LYS A 109 0.02 -16.36 3.66
N ALA A 110 -0.49 -17.05 4.67
CA ALA A 110 -1.38 -16.40 5.62
C ALA A 110 -0.69 -15.11 6.09
N PRO A 111 -1.39 -13.96 6.10
CA PRO A 111 -0.80 -12.75 6.64
C PRO A 111 -0.32 -13.04 8.05
N ASP A 112 0.86 -12.53 8.42
CA ASP A 112 1.35 -12.55 9.80
C ASP A 112 0.46 -11.63 10.64
N LEU A 113 -0.76 -12.09 10.89
CA LEU A 113 -1.68 -11.39 11.76
C LEU A 113 -1.25 -11.66 13.21
N PRO A 114 -1.21 -10.64 14.06
CA PRO A 114 -0.90 -10.81 15.46
C PRO A 114 -1.79 -11.87 16.13
N SER A 115 -1.18 -12.76 16.88
CA SER A 115 -1.88 -13.79 17.66
C SER A 115 -2.17 -13.35 19.10
N GLU A 116 -1.38 -12.41 19.63
CA GLU A 116 -1.53 -11.88 20.98
C GLU A 116 -2.81 -11.07 21.11
N VAL A 117 -3.50 -11.25 22.25
CA VAL A 117 -4.85 -10.69 22.47
C VAL A 117 -4.84 -9.16 22.36
N GLU A 118 -3.83 -8.50 22.93
CA GLU A 118 -3.74 -7.04 22.95
C GLU A 118 -3.54 -6.47 21.54
N GLU A 119 -2.67 -7.08 20.74
CA GLU A 119 -2.42 -6.67 19.36
C GLU A 119 -3.63 -6.92 18.45
N ARG A 120 -4.30 -8.07 18.63
CA ARG A 120 -5.55 -8.37 17.90
C ARG A 120 -6.63 -7.33 18.17
N GLN A 121 -6.80 -6.92 19.44
CA GLN A 121 -7.77 -5.89 19.80
C GLN A 121 -7.46 -4.53 19.18
N VAL A 122 -6.19 -4.19 18.97
CA VAL A 122 -5.82 -2.96 18.23
C VAL A 122 -6.30 -3.03 16.80
N ILE A 123 -6.08 -4.16 16.11
CA ILE A 123 -6.54 -4.35 14.74
C ILE A 123 -8.07 -4.32 14.66
N CYS A 124 -8.77 -5.02 15.55
CA CYS A 124 -10.23 -5.01 15.57
C CYS A 124 -10.79 -3.60 15.79
N ARG A 125 -10.21 -2.81 16.69
CA ARG A 125 -10.61 -1.40 16.88
C ARG A 125 -10.37 -0.53 15.65
N LEU A 126 -9.27 -0.76 14.92
CA LEU A 126 -9.02 -0.06 13.65
C LEU A 126 -10.06 -0.42 12.59
N LEU A 127 -10.41 -1.71 12.47
CA LEU A 127 -11.44 -2.17 11.54
C LEU A 127 -12.81 -1.59 11.89
N GLN A 128 -13.18 -1.56 13.18
CA GLN A 128 -14.41 -0.93 13.65
C GLN A 128 -14.44 0.57 13.38
N ALA A 129 -13.31 1.26 13.51
CA ALA A 129 -13.20 2.69 13.14
C ALA A 129 -13.37 2.93 11.63
N MET A 130 -13.21 1.89 10.81
CA MET A 130 -13.46 1.89 9.36
C MET A 130 -14.87 1.37 8.99
N ASP A 131 -15.76 1.29 9.96
CA ASP A 131 -17.12 0.76 9.80
C ASP A 131 -17.18 -0.73 9.41
N ILE A 132 -16.11 -1.49 9.77
CA ILE A 132 -16.03 -2.93 9.58
C ILE A 132 -16.25 -3.59 10.94
N ASP A 133 -17.44 -4.15 11.17
CA ASP A 133 -17.88 -4.69 12.46
C ASP A 133 -17.28 -6.08 12.76
N ILE A 134 -15.95 -6.14 12.89
CA ILE A 134 -15.22 -7.33 13.34
C ILE A 134 -14.85 -7.14 14.81
N LEU A 135 -15.36 -8.01 15.67
CA LEU A 135 -15.12 -7.97 17.12
C LEU A 135 -13.83 -8.69 17.53
N ASP A 136 -13.51 -9.78 16.84
CA ASP A 136 -12.29 -10.56 17.08
C ASP A 136 -11.96 -11.42 15.86
N TYR A 137 -10.71 -11.91 15.80
CA TYR A 137 -10.29 -12.90 14.84
C TYR A 137 -9.36 -13.95 15.48
N SER A 138 -9.31 -15.12 14.90
CA SER A 138 -8.32 -16.15 15.25
C SER A 138 -7.85 -16.90 14.02
N ILE A 139 -6.60 -17.35 14.06
CA ILE A 139 -6.02 -18.20 13.04
C ILE A 139 -5.93 -19.60 13.65
N THR A 140 -6.56 -20.58 13.03
CA THR A 140 -6.56 -21.98 13.48
C THR A 140 -5.99 -22.86 12.41
N LYS A 141 -5.19 -23.86 12.83
CA LYS A 141 -4.72 -24.94 11.96
C LYS A 141 -5.47 -26.21 12.36
N GLU A 142 -6.31 -26.72 11.47
CA GLU A 142 -7.03 -27.99 11.73
C GLU A 142 -6.14 -29.19 11.39
N GLN A 143 -6.30 -30.26 12.19
CA GLN A 143 -5.60 -31.53 11.90
C GLN A 143 -6.11 -32.07 10.56
N GLY A 144 -5.18 -32.37 9.65
CA GLY A 144 -5.49 -32.91 8.33
C GLY A 144 -5.60 -31.87 7.21
N PHE A 145 -5.47 -30.57 7.52
CA PHE A 145 -5.37 -29.51 6.54
C PHE A 145 -4.04 -28.78 6.68
N ASP A 146 -3.31 -28.62 5.58
CA ASP A 146 -2.02 -27.90 5.59
C ASP A 146 -2.20 -26.39 5.72
N ASP A 147 -3.36 -25.88 5.32
CA ASP A 147 -3.65 -24.47 5.29
C ASP A 147 -4.34 -23.96 6.55
N PRO A 148 -3.92 -22.82 7.10
CA PRO A 148 -4.57 -22.19 8.22
C PRO A 148 -5.94 -21.62 7.83
N SER A 149 -6.87 -21.57 8.77
CA SER A 149 -8.17 -20.94 8.63
C SER A 149 -8.21 -19.66 9.44
N LEU A 150 -8.74 -18.57 8.84
CA LEU A 150 -9.07 -17.35 9.54
C LEU A 150 -10.52 -17.42 10.02
N ILE A 151 -10.74 -17.27 11.30
CA ILE A 151 -12.07 -17.16 11.90
C ILE A 151 -12.28 -15.70 12.28
N LEU A 152 -13.31 -15.07 11.72
CA LEU A 152 -13.75 -13.73 12.07
C LEU A 152 -14.99 -13.83 12.94
N THR A 153 -15.03 -13.05 14.02
CA THR A 153 -16.21 -12.89 14.89
C THR A 153 -16.86 -11.56 14.55
N HIS A 154 -18.12 -11.62 14.13
CA HIS A 154 -18.92 -10.47 13.74
C HIS A 154 -20.24 -10.52 14.52
N GLY A 155 -20.43 -9.65 15.51
CA GLY A 155 -21.55 -9.72 16.43
C GLY A 155 -21.63 -11.08 17.12
N GLU A 156 -22.79 -11.75 17.03
CA GLU A 156 -23.01 -13.11 17.54
C GLU A 156 -22.59 -14.21 16.56
N SER A 157 -22.17 -13.85 15.34
CA SER A 157 -21.85 -14.76 14.25
C SER A 157 -20.34 -15.00 14.15
N ARG A 158 -19.98 -16.22 13.80
CA ARG A 158 -18.60 -16.60 13.47
C ARG A 158 -18.52 -17.00 12.02
N TRP A 159 -17.62 -16.38 11.27
CA TRP A 159 -17.37 -16.68 9.86
C TRP A 159 -16.00 -17.33 9.73
N LYS A 160 -15.95 -18.49 9.12
CA LYS A 160 -14.70 -19.22 8.86
C LYS A 160 -14.32 -19.05 7.41
N TYR A 161 -13.14 -18.49 7.17
CA TYR A 161 -12.53 -18.37 5.86
C TYR A 161 -11.38 -19.37 5.76
N LEU A 162 -11.53 -20.32 4.86
CA LEU A 162 -10.44 -21.23 4.51
C LEU A 162 -9.52 -20.49 3.54
N PHE A 163 -8.24 -20.40 3.86
CA PHE A 163 -7.24 -20.03 2.88
C PHE A 163 -7.04 -21.22 1.94
N CYS A 164 -7.96 -21.41 0.98
CA CYS A 164 -7.82 -22.46 -0.02
C CYS A 164 -6.79 -22.01 -1.05
N PHE A 165 -5.67 -22.68 -1.06
CA PHE A 165 -4.69 -22.55 -2.13
C PHE A 165 -5.16 -23.46 -3.27
N PHE A 166 -5.68 -22.88 -4.34
CA PHE A 166 -5.83 -23.60 -5.60
C PHE A 166 -4.42 -23.82 -6.16
N GLN A 167 -4.03 -25.07 -6.26
CA GLN A 167 -2.84 -25.52 -6.99
C GLN A 167 -3.05 -25.34 -8.50
#